data_8fee3328efa0e2041e23f660f727f348
#
_entry.id   8fee3328efa0e2041e23f660f727f348
#
_cell.length_a   1.000
_cell.length_b   1.000
_cell.length_c   1.000
_cell.angle_alpha   90.00
_cell.angle_beta   90.00
_cell.angle_gamma   90.00
#
_symmetry.space_group_name_H-M   'P 1'
#
loop_
_entity.id
_entity.type
_entity.pdbx_description
1 polymer ?
#
loop_
_entity_poly.entity_id
_entity_poly.type
_entity_poly.pdbx_seq_one_letter_code
_entity_poly.pdbx_strand_id
1 'polypeptide(L)'
;NYAYLTMIDKVSSWKFAEDFATEPEHIKQARFRAEQLGVETITPATGAQLAFIVSAIGAKTAVEAGTGAGVSSLWLLEGSEKLILTTIDSEPEYQNVAKQTFQEAGLDSSRVRAMSGDAHRVMANMADAAYDLVFIDAEDQDIDDHLHSASRLLRPGGVVAFAHALFRDRVPDPAIRDEATANFRSAV
;
A
#
# COMPACT_ATOMS: atom_id res chain seq x y z
N ASN A 1 26.70 -23.44 -18.99
CA ASN A 1 25.49 -24.05 -18.38
C ASN A 1 24.76 -23.16 -17.37
N TYR A 2 24.70 -21.84 -17.63
CA TYR A 2 23.92 -20.88 -16.81
C TYR A 2 22.41 -21.05 -17.01
N ALA A 3 21.94 -21.56 -18.14
CA ALA A 3 20.51 -21.71 -18.44
C ALA A 3 19.80 -22.78 -17.58
N TYR A 4 20.52 -23.76 -17.04
CA TYR A 4 19.93 -24.81 -16.18
C TYR A 4 19.72 -24.35 -14.72
N LEU A 5 20.54 -23.39 -14.27
CA LEU A 5 20.41 -22.80 -12.93
C LEU A 5 19.26 -21.78 -12.82
N THR A 6 18.76 -21.27 -13.95
CA THR A 6 17.67 -20.30 -13.99
C THR A 6 16.27 -20.93 -13.98
N MET A 7 16.17 -22.27 -14.08
CA MET A 7 14.90 -23.01 -13.91
C MET A 7 14.67 -23.55 -12.50
N ILE A 8 15.56 -23.26 -11.55
CA ILE A 8 15.31 -23.59 -10.16
C ILE A 8 14.21 -22.65 -9.69
N ASP A 9 13.03 -23.19 -9.74
CA ASP A 9 11.78 -22.86 -9.09
C ASP A 9 11.70 -21.44 -8.47
N LYS A 10 11.52 -20.44 -9.35
CA LYS A 10 11.25 -19.06 -8.92
C LYS A 10 10.04 -18.98 -7.98
N VAL A 11 9.08 -19.89 -8.13
CA VAL A 11 7.89 -19.96 -7.30
C VAL A 11 8.27 -20.31 -5.86
N SER A 12 9.13 -21.30 -5.63
CA SER A 12 9.62 -21.66 -4.29
C SER A 12 10.47 -20.55 -3.68
N SER A 13 11.32 -19.89 -4.48
CA SER A 13 12.11 -18.76 -4.00
C SER A 13 11.23 -17.57 -3.64
N TRP A 14 10.22 -17.29 -4.44
CA TRP A 14 9.25 -16.24 -4.17
C TRP A 14 8.46 -16.54 -2.90
N LYS A 15 7.91 -17.77 -2.81
CA LYS A 15 7.19 -18.20 -1.60
C LYS A 15 8.06 -18.08 -0.35
N PHE A 16 9.32 -18.50 -0.42
CA PHE A 16 10.26 -18.36 0.70
C PHE A 16 10.45 -16.89 1.10
N ALA A 17 10.59 -15.98 0.12
CA ALA A 17 10.74 -14.56 0.40
C ALA A 17 9.48 -13.96 1.04
N GLU A 18 8.29 -14.35 0.57
CA GLU A 18 7.02 -13.94 1.17
C GLU A 18 6.83 -14.48 2.59
N ASP A 19 7.17 -15.74 2.82
CA ASP A 19 7.05 -16.41 4.13
C ASP A 19 8.13 -15.94 5.13
N PHE A 20 9.18 -15.23 4.67
CA PHE A 20 10.28 -14.79 5.52
C PHE A 20 9.87 -13.65 6.48
N ALA A 21 8.96 -12.80 6.06
CA ALA A 21 8.49 -11.70 6.89
C ALA A 21 7.53 -12.20 7.98
N THR A 22 7.91 -12.05 9.24
CA THR A 22 7.04 -12.37 10.38
C THR A 22 6.00 -11.26 10.56
N GLU A 23 4.74 -11.60 10.34
CA GLU A 23 3.65 -10.65 10.52
C GLU A 23 3.25 -10.55 12.01
N PRO A 24 3.17 -9.33 12.59
CA PRO A 24 2.66 -9.11 13.95
C PRO A 24 1.21 -9.60 14.12
N GLU A 25 0.86 -10.02 15.34
CA GLU A 25 -0.44 -10.64 15.61
C GLU A 25 -1.62 -9.71 15.30
N HIS A 26 -1.53 -8.44 15.63
CA HIS A 26 -2.59 -7.46 15.34
C HIS A 26 -2.78 -7.25 13.83
N ILE A 27 -1.74 -7.41 13.01
CA ILE A 27 -1.84 -7.34 11.55
C ILE A 27 -2.47 -8.63 11.00
N LYS A 28 -2.14 -9.80 11.54
CA LYS A 28 -2.81 -11.06 11.17
C LYS A 28 -4.31 -10.98 11.43
N GLN A 29 -4.73 -10.38 12.55
CA GLN A 29 -6.13 -10.17 12.86
C GLN A 29 -6.80 -9.22 11.85
N ALA A 30 -6.12 -8.15 11.44
CA ALA A 30 -6.59 -7.26 10.38
C ALA A 30 -6.76 -8.01 9.04
N ARG A 31 -5.79 -8.83 8.68
CA ARG A 31 -5.81 -9.66 7.47
C ARG A 31 -6.98 -10.65 7.50
N PHE A 32 -7.20 -11.31 8.62
CA PHE A 32 -8.34 -12.21 8.77
C PHE A 32 -9.69 -11.50 8.55
N ARG A 33 -9.84 -10.25 9.02
CA ARG A 33 -11.02 -9.43 8.75
C ARG A 33 -11.15 -9.04 7.29
N ALA A 34 -10.02 -8.71 6.65
CA ALA A 34 -10.01 -8.41 5.21
C ALA A 34 -10.50 -9.62 4.39
N GLU A 35 -10.06 -10.84 4.74
CA GLU A 35 -10.52 -12.07 4.11
C GLU A 35 -12.03 -12.27 4.27
N GLN A 36 -12.58 -11.98 5.46
CA GLN A 36 -14.03 -12.05 5.70
C GLN A 36 -14.84 -11.05 4.87
N LEU A 37 -14.24 -9.91 4.54
CA LEU A 37 -14.83 -8.89 3.68
C LEU A 37 -14.59 -9.16 2.19
N GLY A 38 -13.78 -10.16 1.84
CA GLY A 38 -13.36 -10.41 0.46
C GLY A 38 -12.41 -9.34 -0.10
N VAL A 39 -11.71 -8.62 0.78
CA VAL A 39 -10.75 -7.58 0.40
C VAL A 39 -9.37 -8.20 0.20
N GLU A 40 -8.79 -8.00 -0.97
CA GLU A 40 -7.39 -8.36 -1.24
C GLU A 40 -6.46 -7.43 -0.44
N THR A 41 -5.40 -7.99 0.12
CA THR A 41 -4.44 -7.24 0.93
C THR A 41 -3.01 -7.47 0.45
N ILE A 42 -2.12 -6.52 0.71
CA ILE A 42 -0.69 -6.71 0.46
C ILE A 42 -0.16 -7.91 1.26
N THR A 43 0.89 -8.55 0.73
CA THR A 43 1.54 -9.67 1.41
C THR A 43 2.35 -9.19 2.64
N PRO A 44 2.67 -10.10 3.59
CA PRO A 44 3.55 -9.77 4.71
C PRO A 44 4.92 -9.22 4.28
N ALA A 45 5.51 -9.74 3.20
CA ALA A 45 6.78 -9.25 2.67
C ALA A 45 6.67 -7.83 2.13
N THR A 46 5.60 -7.52 1.39
CA THR A 46 5.30 -6.16 0.93
C THR A 46 5.08 -5.22 2.11
N GLY A 47 4.35 -5.67 3.13
CA GLY A 47 4.13 -4.89 4.36
C GLY A 47 5.43 -4.57 5.08
N ALA A 48 6.32 -5.57 5.24
CA ALA A 48 7.64 -5.37 5.83
C ALA A 48 8.50 -4.39 5.03
N GLN A 49 8.40 -4.40 3.68
CA GLN A 49 9.05 -3.40 2.84
C GLN A 49 8.51 -1.99 3.08
N LEU A 50 7.20 -1.81 3.24
CA LEU A 50 6.60 -0.50 3.56
C LEU A 50 7.10 0.02 4.91
N ALA A 51 7.11 -0.82 5.94
CA ALA A 51 7.67 -0.48 7.24
C ALA A 51 9.15 -0.09 7.15
N PHE A 52 9.94 -0.84 6.37
CA PHE A 52 11.35 -0.52 6.12
C PHE A 52 11.50 0.85 5.41
N ILE A 53 10.72 1.14 4.38
CA ILE A 53 10.76 2.43 3.67
C ILE A 53 10.45 3.57 4.64
N VAL A 54 9.37 3.47 5.41
CA VAL A 54 8.99 4.47 6.42
C VAL A 54 10.16 4.75 7.39
N SER A 55 10.79 3.68 7.91
CA SER A 55 11.91 3.79 8.82
C SER A 55 13.15 4.39 8.14
N ALA A 56 13.49 3.92 6.94
CA ALA A 56 14.70 4.33 6.21
C ALA A 56 14.70 5.81 5.82
N ILE A 57 13.53 6.36 5.42
CA ILE A 57 13.41 7.78 5.10
C ILE A 57 13.08 8.65 6.32
N GLY A 58 12.87 8.04 7.48
CA GLY A 58 12.46 8.74 8.70
C GLY A 58 11.11 9.46 8.56
N ALA A 59 10.15 8.83 7.86
CA ALA A 59 8.85 9.42 7.56
C ALA A 59 8.10 9.80 8.84
N LYS A 60 7.51 11.00 8.82
CA LYS A 60 6.66 11.54 9.89
C LYS A 60 5.20 11.70 9.46
N THR A 61 4.98 11.83 8.16
CA THR A 61 3.64 12.02 7.58
C THR A 61 3.50 11.15 6.34
N ALA A 62 2.40 10.40 6.27
CA ALA A 62 2.07 9.60 5.10
C ALA A 62 0.60 9.73 4.71
N VAL A 63 0.34 9.49 3.43
CA VAL A 63 -1.00 9.33 2.87
C VAL A 63 -1.10 7.94 2.26
N GLU A 64 -2.23 7.29 2.47
CA GLU A 64 -2.58 6.02 1.87
C GLU A 64 -3.91 6.14 1.13
N ALA A 65 -3.94 5.73 -0.12
CA ALA A 65 -5.16 5.54 -0.91
C ALA A 65 -5.47 4.04 -1.00
N GLY A 66 -6.61 3.63 -0.47
CA GLY A 66 -6.98 2.22 -0.27
C GLY A 66 -6.68 1.75 1.16
N THR A 67 -7.65 1.92 2.07
CA THR A 67 -7.52 1.49 3.48
C THR A 67 -7.83 0.00 3.65
N GLY A 68 -8.86 -0.50 2.96
CA GLY A 68 -9.39 -1.83 3.19
C GLY A 68 -9.69 -2.08 4.67
N ALA A 69 -9.25 -3.21 5.20
CA ALA A 69 -9.35 -3.52 6.63
C ALA A 69 -8.21 -2.96 7.50
N GLY A 70 -7.29 -2.17 6.93
CA GLY A 70 -6.20 -1.50 7.64
C GLY A 70 -4.89 -2.28 7.70
N VAL A 71 -4.71 -3.33 6.90
CA VAL A 71 -3.49 -4.16 6.92
C VAL A 71 -2.26 -3.36 6.53
N SER A 72 -2.28 -2.68 5.40
CA SER A 72 -1.19 -1.83 4.92
C SER A 72 -0.96 -0.63 5.82
N SER A 73 -2.04 -0.02 6.32
CA SER A 73 -1.97 1.06 7.32
C SER A 73 -1.16 0.65 8.55
N LEU A 74 -1.43 -0.54 9.10
CA LEU A 74 -0.71 -1.07 10.26
C LEU A 74 0.77 -1.29 9.95
N TRP A 75 1.10 -1.87 8.79
CA TRP A 75 2.48 -2.04 8.37
C TRP A 75 3.23 -0.71 8.21
N LEU A 76 2.60 0.32 7.66
CA LEU A 76 3.18 1.65 7.58
C LEU A 76 3.48 2.20 8.99
N LEU A 77 2.53 2.04 9.93
CA LEU A 77 2.66 2.51 11.30
C LEU A 77 3.69 1.73 12.14
N GLU A 78 3.97 0.46 11.80
CA GLU A 78 5.09 -0.32 12.36
C GLU A 78 6.45 0.29 12.01
N GLY A 79 6.58 0.98 10.87
CA GLY A 79 7.84 1.57 10.43
C GLY A 79 8.32 2.72 11.31
N SER A 80 7.44 3.40 12.04
CA SER A 80 7.80 4.50 12.93
C SER A 80 6.71 4.83 13.94
N GLU A 81 7.05 4.90 15.21
CA GLU A 81 6.12 5.39 16.27
C GLU A 81 5.71 6.86 16.08
N LYS A 82 6.48 7.61 15.31
CA LYS A 82 6.23 9.04 15.03
C LYS A 82 5.43 9.29 13.77
N LEU A 83 5.12 8.23 13.01
CA LEU A 83 4.35 8.38 11.78
C LEU A 83 2.91 8.78 12.08
N ILE A 84 2.44 9.82 11.39
CA ILE A 84 1.03 10.20 11.31
C ILE A 84 0.54 9.80 9.92
N LEU A 85 -0.41 8.90 9.87
CA LEU A 85 -0.99 8.36 8.65
C LEU A 85 -2.38 8.95 8.40
N THR A 86 -2.62 9.46 7.20
CA THR A 86 -3.96 9.69 6.67
C THR A 86 -4.26 8.58 5.67
N THR A 87 -5.27 7.77 5.94
CA THR A 87 -5.70 6.68 5.07
C THR A 87 -7.10 6.94 4.54
N ILE A 88 -7.31 6.69 3.24
CA ILE A 88 -8.51 7.09 2.50
C ILE A 88 -9.11 5.85 1.82
N ASP A 89 -10.41 5.68 1.96
CA ASP A 89 -11.15 4.63 1.25
C ASP A 89 -12.55 5.10 0.86
N SER A 90 -13.02 4.71 -0.31
CA SER A 90 -14.36 5.04 -0.79
C SER A 90 -15.45 4.22 -0.10
N GLU A 91 -15.10 3.03 0.42
CA GLU A 91 -16.06 2.09 1.00
C GLU A 91 -16.23 2.33 2.50
N PRO A 92 -17.41 2.81 2.96
CA PRO A 92 -17.64 3.10 4.37
C PRO A 92 -17.53 1.87 5.27
N GLU A 93 -17.84 0.68 4.75
CA GLU A 93 -17.74 -0.57 5.49
C GLU A 93 -16.28 -0.89 5.82
N TYR A 94 -15.37 -0.73 4.85
CA TYR A 94 -13.94 -0.94 5.05
C TYR A 94 -13.39 0.04 6.08
N GLN A 95 -13.76 1.31 5.97
CA GLN A 95 -13.36 2.33 6.94
C GLN A 95 -13.81 2.02 8.37
N ASN A 96 -15.00 1.46 8.55
CA ASN A 96 -15.50 1.07 9.87
C ASN A 96 -14.67 -0.09 10.44
N VAL A 97 -14.37 -1.11 9.62
CA VAL A 97 -13.53 -2.24 10.03
C VAL A 97 -12.10 -1.79 10.33
N ALA A 98 -11.53 -0.91 9.50
CA ALA A 98 -10.19 -0.38 9.73
C ALA A 98 -10.11 0.42 11.06
N LYS A 99 -11.09 1.26 11.35
CA LYS A 99 -11.16 2.00 12.64
C LYS A 99 -11.19 1.06 13.84
N GLN A 100 -11.98 0.00 13.76
CA GLN A 100 -12.00 -1.04 14.80
C GLN A 100 -10.63 -1.72 14.93
N THR A 101 -10.02 -2.08 13.80
CA THR A 101 -8.69 -2.67 13.74
C THR A 101 -7.64 -1.78 14.41
N PHE A 102 -7.64 -0.48 14.13
CA PHE A 102 -6.71 0.47 14.76
C PHE A 102 -6.93 0.62 16.26
N GLN A 103 -8.17 0.64 16.73
CA GLN A 103 -8.49 0.67 18.15
C GLN A 103 -7.99 -0.58 18.89
N GLU A 104 -8.21 -1.77 18.32
CA GLU A 104 -7.77 -3.03 18.89
C GLU A 104 -6.25 -3.21 18.86
N ALA A 105 -5.56 -2.62 17.87
CA ALA A 105 -4.12 -2.50 17.84
C ALA A 105 -3.56 -1.49 18.87
N GLY A 106 -4.41 -0.81 19.63
CA GLY A 106 -3.99 0.17 20.64
C GLY A 106 -3.43 1.46 20.05
N LEU A 107 -3.73 1.76 18.78
CA LEU A 107 -3.26 2.99 18.15
C LEU A 107 -3.98 4.22 18.70
N ASP A 108 -3.20 5.24 19.02
CA ASP A 108 -3.74 6.55 19.35
C ASP A 108 -4.38 7.19 18.11
N SER A 109 -5.57 7.78 18.28
CA SER A 109 -6.32 8.43 17.20
C SER A 109 -5.59 9.63 16.58
N SER A 110 -4.56 10.15 17.24
CA SER A 110 -3.69 11.19 16.68
C SER A 110 -2.71 10.64 15.65
N ARG A 111 -2.44 9.33 15.66
CA ARG A 111 -1.51 8.68 14.74
C ARG A 111 -2.15 8.23 13.42
N VAL A 112 -3.44 7.96 13.40
CA VAL A 112 -4.12 7.50 12.20
C VAL A 112 -5.44 8.24 11.98
N ARG A 113 -5.58 8.83 10.81
CA ARG A 113 -6.78 9.54 10.36
C ARG A 113 -7.43 8.78 9.22
N ALA A 114 -8.50 8.07 9.51
CA ALA A 114 -9.29 7.34 8.52
C ALA A 114 -10.36 8.25 7.89
N MET A 115 -10.25 8.49 6.59
CA MET A 115 -11.14 9.36 5.82
C MET A 115 -11.94 8.56 4.81
N SER A 116 -13.27 8.68 4.85
CA SER A 116 -14.14 8.07 3.83
C SER A 116 -14.30 9.02 2.65
N GLY A 117 -14.11 8.51 1.45
CA GLY A 117 -14.31 9.25 0.20
C GLY A 117 -13.42 8.75 -0.92
N ASP A 118 -13.67 9.27 -2.10
CA ASP A 118 -12.86 9.06 -3.28
C ASP A 118 -11.45 9.64 -3.07
N ALA A 119 -10.41 8.82 -3.30
CA ALA A 119 -9.03 9.18 -3.00
C ALA A 119 -8.56 10.40 -3.80
N HIS A 120 -8.93 10.52 -5.09
CA HIS A 120 -8.54 11.66 -5.92
C HIS A 120 -9.11 12.96 -5.38
N ARG A 121 -10.41 12.94 -4.99
CA ARG A 121 -11.07 14.14 -4.44
C ARG A 121 -10.51 14.53 -3.07
N VAL A 122 -10.23 13.55 -2.21
CA VAL A 122 -9.67 13.82 -0.90
C VAL A 122 -8.26 14.37 -1.05
N MET A 123 -7.40 13.70 -1.81
CA MET A 123 -6.03 14.10 -2.05
C MET A 123 -5.94 15.48 -2.71
N ALA A 124 -6.85 15.82 -3.63
CA ALA A 124 -6.89 17.14 -4.28
C ALA A 124 -7.03 18.31 -3.29
N ASN A 125 -7.61 18.07 -2.11
CA ASN A 125 -7.80 19.08 -1.07
C ASN A 125 -6.72 19.04 0.04
N MET A 126 -5.71 18.17 -0.10
CA MET A 126 -4.61 18.05 0.86
C MET A 126 -3.47 19.01 0.51
N ALA A 127 -2.67 19.35 1.51
CA ALA A 127 -1.60 20.34 1.37
C ALA A 127 -0.45 19.83 0.50
N ASP A 128 0.07 20.70 -0.38
CA ASP A 128 1.22 20.45 -1.23
C ASP A 128 2.50 20.32 -0.41
N ALA A 129 3.42 19.45 -0.85
CA ALA A 129 4.75 19.26 -0.28
C ALA A 129 4.75 19.03 1.25
N ALA A 130 3.71 18.36 1.78
CA ALA A 130 3.50 18.16 3.21
C ALA A 130 3.78 16.74 3.70
N TYR A 131 3.98 15.79 2.78
CA TYR A 131 4.07 14.37 3.12
C TYR A 131 5.42 13.77 2.74
N ASP A 132 5.86 12.79 3.54
CA ASP A 132 7.10 12.05 3.32
C ASP A 132 6.88 10.82 2.45
N LEU A 133 5.68 10.21 2.56
CA LEU A 133 5.31 9.00 1.83
C LEU A 133 3.87 9.12 1.32
N VAL A 134 3.65 8.69 0.09
CA VAL A 134 2.31 8.39 -0.45
C VAL A 134 2.30 6.94 -0.88
N PHE A 135 1.38 6.16 -0.33
CA PHE A 135 1.16 4.77 -0.70
C PHE A 135 -0.18 4.63 -1.43
N ILE A 136 -0.16 4.01 -2.59
CA ILE A 136 -1.34 3.80 -3.44
C ILE A 136 -1.63 2.30 -3.52
N ASP A 137 -2.76 1.89 -2.96
CA ASP A 137 -3.30 0.53 -3.00
C ASP A 137 -4.76 0.57 -3.47
N ALA A 138 -5.03 1.39 -4.47
CA ALA A 138 -6.33 1.53 -5.08
C ALA A 138 -6.39 0.69 -6.36
N GLU A 139 -7.50 -0.03 -6.55
CA GLU A 139 -7.71 -0.88 -7.73
C GLU A 139 -8.10 -0.09 -8.99
N ASP A 140 -8.04 1.22 -8.96
CA ASP A 140 -8.45 2.02 -10.10
C ASP A 140 -7.38 2.05 -11.21
N GLN A 141 -7.86 2.34 -12.41
CA GLN A 141 -7.04 2.31 -13.63
C GLN A 141 -6.28 3.62 -13.87
N ASP A 142 -6.44 4.60 -12.99
CA ASP A 142 -5.94 5.97 -13.18
C ASP A 142 -4.60 6.20 -12.46
N ILE A 143 -3.62 5.33 -12.76
CA ILE A 143 -2.28 5.42 -12.16
C ILE A 143 -1.62 6.77 -12.40
N ASP A 144 -1.86 7.41 -13.55
CA ASP A 144 -1.29 8.71 -13.88
C ASP A 144 -1.84 9.82 -12.98
N ASP A 145 -3.14 9.79 -12.67
CA ASP A 145 -3.78 10.75 -11.76
C ASP A 145 -3.30 10.56 -10.32
N HIS A 146 -3.10 9.31 -9.89
CA HIS A 146 -2.50 9.01 -8.61
C HIS A 146 -1.05 9.51 -8.53
N LEU A 147 -0.23 9.28 -9.56
CA LEU A 147 1.14 9.79 -9.64
C LEU A 147 1.19 11.32 -9.58
N HIS A 148 0.31 11.97 -10.33
CA HIS A 148 0.21 13.42 -10.31
C HIS A 148 -0.13 13.95 -8.91
N SER A 149 -1.14 13.37 -8.27
CA SER A 149 -1.55 13.72 -6.91
C SER A 149 -0.44 13.46 -5.91
N ALA A 150 0.22 12.29 -5.97
CA ALA A 150 1.34 11.94 -5.10
C ALA A 150 2.51 12.91 -5.26
N SER A 151 2.88 13.25 -6.50
CA SER A 151 3.97 14.20 -6.78
C SER A 151 3.73 15.58 -6.17
N ARG A 152 2.48 16.03 -6.16
CA ARG A 152 2.09 17.31 -5.56
C ARG A 152 2.16 17.25 -4.03
N LEU A 153 1.69 16.16 -3.43
CA LEU A 153 1.64 16.00 -1.98
C LEU A 153 3.02 15.78 -1.34
N LEU A 154 3.92 15.13 -2.06
CA LEU A 154 5.24 14.80 -1.55
C LEU A 154 6.14 16.03 -1.46
N ARG A 155 6.84 16.13 -0.33
CA ARG A 155 7.95 17.08 -0.19
C ARG A 155 9.17 16.61 -0.99
N PRO A 156 10.12 17.48 -1.32
CA PRO A 156 11.39 17.07 -1.96
C PRO A 156 12.07 15.96 -1.14
N GLY A 157 12.38 14.84 -1.81
CA GLY A 157 12.93 13.64 -1.18
C GLY A 157 11.88 12.68 -0.60
N GLY A 158 10.60 12.99 -0.73
CA GLY A 158 9.51 12.07 -0.40
C GLY A 158 9.41 10.90 -1.38
N VAL A 159 8.72 9.85 -0.97
CA VAL A 159 8.61 8.58 -1.71
C VAL A 159 7.15 8.31 -2.06
N VAL A 160 6.88 7.89 -3.30
CA VAL A 160 5.64 7.24 -3.68
C VAL A 160 5.88 5.74 -3.81
N ALA A 161 4.96 4.94 -3.30
CA ALA A 161 4.94 3.50 -3.45
C ALA A 161 3.57 3.04 -3.97
N PHE A 162 3.58 2.10 -4.90
CA PHE A 162 2.38 1.49 -5.48
C PHE A 162 2.33 0.02 -5.11
N ALA A 163 1.19 -0.44 -4.60
CA ALA A 163 0.84 -1.84 -4.58
C ALA A 163 0.50 -2.32 -6.00
N HIS A 164 0.56 -3.64 -6.19
CA HIS A 164 0.08 -4.30 -7.41
C HIS A 164 0.71 -3.79 -8.73
N ALA A 165 1.97 -3.30 -8.69
CA ALA A 165 2.67 -2.76 -9.87
C ALA A 165 2.77 -3.73 -11.06
N LEU A 166 2.63 -5.05 -10.81
CA LEU A 166 2.54 -6.05 -11.86
C LEU A 166 1.13 -6.19 -12.46
N PHE A 167 0.13 -5.53 -11.88
CA PHE A 167 -1.25 -5.52 -12.34
C PHE A 167 -1.77 -6.92 -12.66
N ARG A 168 -1.73 -7.83 -11.65
CA ARG A 168 -2.12 -9.27 -11.77
C ARG A 168 -1.40 -9.96 -12.93
N ASP A 169 -0.09 -9.80 -13.01
CA ASP A 169 0.80 -10.33 -14.05
C ASP A 169 0.51 -9.84 -15.48
N ARG A 170 -0.33 -8.83 -15.65
CA ARG A 170 -0.64 -8.23 -16.96
C ARG A 170 0.51 -7.38 -17.50
N VAL A 171 1.18 -6.64 -16.61
CA VAL A 171 2.30 -5.75 -16.99
C VAL A 171 3.46 -6.52 -17.63
N PRO A 172 3.91 -7.68 -17.11
CA PRO A 172 4.98 -8.46 -17.72
C PRO A 172 4.61 -9.15 -19.04
N ASP A 173 3.31 -9.37 -19.32
CA ASP A 173 2.87 -10.09 -20.52
C ASP A 173 2.77 -9.15 -21.73
N PRO A 174 3.69 -9.25 -22.73
CA PRO A 174 3.69 -8.39 -23.91
C PRO A 174 2.49 -8.60 -24.83
N ALA A 175 1.75 -9.69 -24.69
CA ALA A 175 0.54 -9.96 -25.47
C ALA A 175 -0.65 -9.13 -24.99
N ILE A 176 -0.67 -8.69 -23.75
CA ILE A 176 -1.72 -7.87 -23.17
C ILE A 176 -1.46 -6.39 -23.54
N ARG A 177 -2.38 -5.81 -24.32
CA ARG A 177 -2.23 -4.46 -24.92
C ARG A 177 -3.42 -3.55 -24.67
N ASP A 178 -4.27 -3.85 -23.69
CA ASP A 178 -5.35 -2.94 -23.31
C ASP A 178 -4.77 -1.65 -22.71
N GLU A 179 -5.58 -0.60 -22.74
CA GLU A 179 -5.19 0.75 -22.35
C GLU A 179 -4.71 0.83 -20.90
N ALA A 180 -5.41 0.19 -19.96
CA ALA A 180 -5.04 0.18 -18.55
C ALA A 180 -3.65 -0.45 -18.34
N THR A 181 -3.39 -1.61 -18.97
CA THR A 181 -2.08 -2.26 -18.88
C THR A 181 -0.97 -1.44 -19.54
N ALA A 182 -1.27 -0.73 -20.64
CA ALA A 182 -0.33 0.15 -21.31
C ALA A 182 0.03 1.36 -20.44
N ASN A 183 -0.95 1.97 -19.79
CA ASN A 183 -0.75 3.07 -18.86
C ASN A 183 0.13 2.63 -17.67
N PHE A 184 -0.17 1.48 -17.07
CA PHE A 184 0.70 0.92 -16.00
C PHE A 184 2.15 0.73 -16.44
N ARG A 185 2.38 0.14 -17.65
CA ARG A 185 3.76 -0.02 -18.17
C ARG A 185 4.49 1.29 -18.40
N SER A 186 3.77 2.35 -18.71
CA SER A 186 4.36 3.65 -18.96
C SER A 186 4.68 4.41 -17.68
N ALA A 187 3.94 4.11 -16.59
CA ALA A 187 4.07 4.76 -15.29
C ALA A 187 5.15 4.11 -14.40
N VAL A 188 5.44 2.82 -14.60
CA VAL A 188 6.42 2.02 -13.84
C VAL A 188 7.72 1.89 -14.64
#